data_3778f3262f18b145b2a7b73b23090e0b
#
_entry.id   3778f3262f18b145b2a7b73b23090e0b
#
_cell.length_a   1.000
_cell.length_b   1.000
_cell.length_c   1.000
_cell.angle_alpha   90.00
_cell.angle_beta   90.00
_cell.angle_gamma   90.00
#
_symmetry.space_group_name_H-M   'P 1'
#
loop_
_entity.id
_entity.type
_entity.pdbx_description
1 polymer ?
#
loop_
_entity_poly.entity_id
_entity_poly.type
_entity_poly.pdbx_seq_one_letter_code
_entity_poly.pdbx_strand_id
1 'polypeptide(L)'
;MNPKFKITLAAIAGATLGAAAVQGLHAQAKLRAYTVTEVEVLDPAALSVYTPLILAAIKGAGGRTFNTAGGRTIAFTGEAPKRVGIIEWDSLEQAQAFVNSAAFSNLAPQRDKAEKYIRQYAVEATSN
;
A
#
# COMPACT_ATOMS: atom_id res chain seq x y z
N MET A 1 40.67 -7.30 -41.04
CA MET A 1 39.42 -7.33 -40.29
C MET A 1 38.62 -6.08 -40.62
N ASN A 2 37.36 -6.24 -41.05
CA ASN A 2 36.56 -5.15 -41.56
C ASN A 2 36.14 -4.23 -40.36
N PRO A 3 36.36 -2.89 -40.42
CA PRO A 3 35.99 -1.98 -39.35
C PRO A 3 34.49 -2.02 -38.99
N LYS A 4 33.65 -2.36 -39.96
CA LYS A 4 32.20 -2.53 -39.75
C LYS A 4 31.88 -3.67 -38.76
N PHE A 5 32.69 -4.73 -38.75
CA PHE A 5 32.51 -5.86 -37.84
C PHE A 5 32.86 -5.51 -36.38
N LYS A 6 33.87 -4.66 -36.20
CA LYS A 6 34.25 -4.19 -34.84
C LYS A 6 33.16 -3.32 -34.21
N ILE A 7 32.51 -2.50 -35.02
CA ILE A 7 31.41 -1.61 -34.54
C ILE A 7 30.19 -2.45 -34.15
N THR A 8 29.87 -3.49 -34.92
CA THR A 8 28.74 -4.38 -34.62
C THR A 8 28.93 -5.13 -33.29
N LEU A 9 30.16 -5.61 -33.03
CA LEU A 9 30.48 -6.30 -31.78
C LEU A 9 30.39 -5.38 -30.56
N ALA A 10 30.83 -4.14 -30.71
CA ALA A 10 30.75 -3.14 -29.64
C ALA A 10 29.27 -2.78 -29.30
N ALA A 11 28.40 -2.69 -30.31
CA ALA A 11 26.99 -2.42 -30.11
C ALA A 11 26.27 -3.55 -29.37
N ILE A 12 26.59 -4.82 -29.68
CA ILE A 12 26.01 -6.00 -29.01
C ILE A 12 26.46 -6.05 -27.54
N ALA A 13 27.73 -5.80 -27.27
CA ALA A 13 28.26 -5.76 -25.90
C ALA A 13 27.59 -4.64 -25.06
N GLY A 14 27.38 -3.46 -25.65
CA GLY A 14 26.72 -2.35 -25.01
C GLY A 14 25.24 -2.65 -24.65
N ALA A 15 24.51 -3.29 -25.56
CA ALA A 15 23.13 -3.67 -25.32
C ALA A 15 22.97 -4.71 -24.22
N THR A 16 23.88 -5.67 -24.12
CA THR A 16 23.87 -6.71 -23.08
C THR A 16 24.13 -6.11 -21.69
N LEU A 17 25.08 -5.20 -21.57
CA LEU A 17 25.38 -4.51 -20.31
C LEU A 17 24.21 -3.62 -19.85
N GLY A 18 23.56 -2.93 -20.78
CA GLY A 18 22.38 -2.11 -20.48
C GLY A 18 21.21 -2.93 -19.96
N ALA A 19 20.92 -4.08 -20.57
CA ALA A 19 19.85 -4.99 -20.15
C ALA A 19 20.11 -5.57 -18.75
N ALA A 20 21.33 -5.97 -18.43
CA ALA A 20 21.69 -6.47 -17.11
C ALA A 20 21.56 -5.40 -16.02
N ALA A 21 21.94 -4.15 -16.29
CA ALA A 21 21.79 -3.04 -15.37
C ALA A 21 20.30 -2.74 -15.06
N VAL A 22 19.42 -2.76 -16.08
CA VAL A 22 17.98 -2.56 -15.91
C VAL A 22 17.35 -3.68 -15.09
N GLN A 23 17.72 -4.93 -15.32
CA GLN A 23 17.25 -6.07 -14.53
C GLN A 23 17.73 -6.01 -13.08
N GLY A 24 18.95 -5.55 -12.83
CA GLY A 24 19.49 -5.34 -11.48
C GLY A 24 18.71 -4.29 -10.69
N LEU A 25 18.26 -3.22 -11.34
CA LEU A 25 17.41 -2.20 -10.72
C LEU A 25 16.00 -2.74 -10.39
N HIS A 26 15.43 -3.58 -11.23
CA HIS A 26 14.15 -4.24 -10.96
C HIS A 26 14.24 -5.30 -9.86
N ALA A 27 15.41 -5.94 -9.68
CA ALA A 27 15.63 -6.92 -8.61
C ALA A 27 15.69 -6.29 -7.21
N GLN A 28 15.90 -4.97 -7.11
CA GLN A 28 15.72 -4.20 -5.87
C GLN A 28 14.24 -3.85 -5.70
N ALA A 29 13.39 -4.88 -5.56
CA ALA A 29 11.97 -4.69 -5.36
C ALA A 29 11.71 -3.83 -4.13
N LYS A 30 10.77 -2.90 -4.23
CA LYS A 30 10.31 -2.10 -3.10
C LYS A 30 9.79 -3.02 -1.99
N LEU A 31 10.11 -2.68 -0.76
CA LEU A 31 9.61 -3.38 0.41
C LEU A 31 8.11 -3.15 0.54
N ARG A 32 7.39 -4.18 0.94
CA ARG A 32 5.96 -4.06 1.24
C ARG A 32 5.73 -3.12 2.41
N ALA A 33 4.58 -2.50 2.44
CA ALA A 33 4.16 -1.66 3.55
C ALA A 33 2.77 -2.06 4.03
N TYR A 34 2.48 -1.72 5.26
CA TYR A 34 1.20 -2.02 5.91
C TYR A 34 0.66 -0.74 6.53
N THR A 35 -0.57 -0.39 6.16
CA THR A 35 -1.32 0.66 6.85
C THR A 35 -2.09 0.03 7.99
N VAL A 36 -1.98 0.61 9.18
CA VAL A 36 -2.74 0.23 10.36
C VAL A 36 -3.63 1.41 10.74
N THR A 37 -4.93 1.17 10.83
CA THR A 37 -5.92 2.19 11.22
C THR A 37 -6.69 1.73 12.44
N GLU A 38 -6.54 2.43 13.54
CA GLU A 38 -7.30 2.21 14.77
C GLU A 38 -8.54 3.10 14.74
N VAL A 39 -9.70 2.51 14.91
CA VAL A 39 -10.99 3.13 14.62
C VAL A 39 -11.95 2.98 15.79
N GLU A 40 -12.76 4.01 16.01
CA GLU A 40 -13.97 3.96 16.82
C GLU A 40 -15.19 4.10 15.92
N VAL A 41 -16.14 3.17 16.02
CA VAL A 41 -17.38 3.24 15.25
C VAL A 41 -18.32 4.23 15.91
N LEU A 42 -18.79 5.23 15.15
CA LEU A 42 -19.72 6.25 15.61
C LEU A 42 -21.17 5.85 15.32
N ASP A 43 -21.43 5.29 14.14
CA ASP A 43 -22.75 4.89 13.68
C ASP A 43 -22.66 3.62 12.85
N PRO A 44 -23.16 2.47 13.34
CA PRO A 44 -23.13 1.21 12.61
C PRO A 44 -23.88 1.23 11.26
N ALA A 45 -24.98 1.99 11.16
CA ALA A 45 -25.71 2.12 9.90
C ALA A 45 -24.91 2.91 8.86
N ALA A 46 -24.28 4.02 9.26
CA ALA A 46 -23.38 4.78 8.40
C ALA A 46 -22.15 3.96 8.02
N LEU A 47 -21.62 3.13 8.93
CA LEU A 47 -20.50 2.24 8.66
C LEU A 47 -20.82 1.23 7.56
N SER A 48 -22.02 0.66 7.54
CA SER A 48 -22.43 -0.27 6.49
C SER A 48 -22.54 0.38 5.11
N VAL A 49 -22.75 1.68 5.04
CA VAL A 49 -22.68 2.46 3.79
C VAL A 49 -21.23 2.76 3.39
N TYR A 50 -20.42 3.17 4.35
CA TYR A 50 -19.02 3.57 4.10
C TYR A 50 -18.11 2.38 3.75
N THR A 51 -18.26 1.25 4.42
CA THR A 51 -17.37 0.10 4.27
C THR A 51 -17.18 -0.36 2.82
N PRO A 52 -18.24 -0.59 2.01
CA PRO A 52 -18.04 -1.01 0.62
C PRO A 52 -17.34 0.07 -0.22
N LEU A 53 -17.53 1.34 0.08
CA LEU A 53 -16.90 2.45 -0.63
C LEU A 53 -15.39 2.49 -0.38
N ILE A 54 -14.97 2.39 0.87
CA ILE A 54 -13.54 2.40 1.20
C ILE A 54 -12.84 1.14 0.71
N LEU A 55 -13.47 -0.02 0.80
CA LEU A 55 -12.89 -1.27 0.29
C LEU A 55 -12.68 -1.22 -1.22
N ALA A 56 -13.62 -0.65 -1.98
CA ALA A 56 -13.48 -0.46 -3.43
C ALA A 56 -12.34 0.52 -3.76
N ALA A 57 -12.22 1.62 -3.01
CA ALA A 57 -11.15 2.60 -3.20
C ALA A 57 -9.77 1.99 -2.93
N ILE A 58 -9.63 1.24 -1.85
CA ILE A 58 -8.39 0.54 -1.49
C ILE A 58 -7.99 -0.45 -2.59
N LYS A 59 -8.92 -1.29 -3.03
CA LYS A 59 -8.69 -2.26 -4.09
C LYS A 59 -8.29 -1.58 -5.40
N GLY A 60 -8.97 -0.50 -5.77
CA GLY A 60 -8.65 0.28 -6.96
C GLY A 60 -7.25 0.90 -6.93
N ALA A 61 -6.74 1.21 -5.75
CA ALA A 61 -5.39 1.74 -5.54
C ALA A 61 -4.31 0.65 -5.40
N GLY A 62 -4.68 -0.62 -5.48
CA GLY A 62 -3.75 -1.76 -5.37
C GLY A 62 -3.50 -2.25 -3.94
N GLY A 63 -4.27 -1.80 -2.96
CA GLY A 63 -4.20 -2.27 -1.58
C GLY A 63 -4.91 -3.61 -1.40
N ARG A 64 -4.43 -4.41 -0.47
CA ARG A 64 -5.00 -5.70 -0.07
C ARG A 64 -5.39 -5.63 1.38
N THR A 65 -6.68 -5.70 1.66
CA THR A 65 -7.19 -5.64 3.04
C THR A 65 -7.07 -6.98 3.74
N PHE A 66 -6.66 -6.95 5.01
CA PHE A 66 -6.86 -8.07 5.92
C PHE A 66 -8.25 -7.96 6.54
N ASN A 67 -8.89 -9.09 6.77
CA ASN A 67 -10.24 -9.12 7.35
C ASN A 67 -10.21 -9.00 8.87
N THR A 68 -9.64 -7.92 9.38
CA THR A 68 -9.42 -7.68 10.82
C THR A 68 -10.42 -6.72 11.44
N ALA A 69 -11.05 -5.87 10.63
CA ALA A 69 -11.82 -4.74 11.14
C ALA A 69 -13.04 -5.12 12.01
N GLY A 70 -13.62 -6.30 11.80
CA GLY A 70 -14.68 -6.85 12.67
C GLY A 70 -14.20 -7.82 13.72
N GLY A 71 -12.89 -8.08 13.81
CA GLY A 71 -12.28 -9.01 14.74
C GLY A 71 -12.20 -8.47 16.16
N ARG A 72 -12.18 -9.39 17.12
CA ARG A 72 -11.95 -9.04 18.54
C ARG A 72 -10.48 -8.67 18.74
N THR A 73 -10.24 -7.68 19.58
CA THR A 73 -8.90 -7.31 20.04
C THR A 73 -8.68 -7.75 21.48
N ILE A 74 -7.44 -8.05 21.82
CA ILE A 74 -7.02 -8.35 23.19
C ILE A 74 -5.71 -7.62 23.47
N ALA A 75 -5.63 -6.94 24.59
CA ALA A 75 -4.42 -6.25 25.02
C ALA A 75 -3.45 -7.22 25.70
N PHE A 76 -2.19 -7.21 25.30
CA PHE A 76 -1.10 -7.85 26.02
C PHE A 76 -0.29 -6.83 26.83
N THR A 77 -0.24 -5.61 26.34
CA THR A 77 0.39 -4.46 27.01
C THR A 77 -0.35 -3.20 26.57
N GLY A 78 -0.69 -2.36 27.51
CA GLY A 78 -1.44 -1.13 27.26
C GLY A 78 -2.91 -1.38 26.93
N GLU A 79 -3.55 -0.42 26.29
CA GLU A 79 -4.96 -0.48 25.91
C GLU A 79 -5.11 -1.01 24.48
N ALA A 80 -5.98 -2.00 24.28
CA ALA A 80 -6.28 -2.50 22.95
C ALA A 80 -7.20 -1.53 22.21
N PRO A 81 -6.98 -1.30 20.90
CA PRO A 81 -7.93 -0.55 20.08
C PRO A 81 -9.25 -1.30 19.95
N LYS A 82 -10.34 -0.58 19.79
CA LYS A 82 -11.68 -1.18 19.64
C LYS A 82 -11.83 -1.88 18.29
N ARG A 83 -11.22 -1.32 17.24
CA ARG A 83 -11.32 -1.82 15.86
C ARG A 83 -10.04 -1.48 15.11
N VAL A 84 -9.50 -2.43 14.36
CA VAL A 84 -8.24 -2.26 13.61
C VAL A 84 -8.42 -2.70 12.17
N GLY A 85 -8.17 -1.79 11.23
CA GLY A 85 -8.03 -2.10 9.81
C GLY A 85 -6.56 -2.23 9.43
N ILE A 86 -6.23 -3.27 8.67
CA ILE A 86 -4.87 -3.48 8.16
C ILE A 86 -4.95 -3.65 6.64
N ILE A 87 -4.08 -2.92 5.93
CA ILE A 87 -3.99 -2.96 4.47
C ILE A 87 -2.53 -3.21 4.10
N GLU A 88 -2.31 -4.17 3.22
CA GLU A 88 -1.00 -4.41 2.62
C GLU A 88 -0.87 -3.63 1.30
N TRP A 89 0.29 -3.04 1.08
CA TRP A 89 0.66 -2.29 -0.13
C TRP A 89 1.99 -2.82 -0.67
N ASP A 90 2.22 -2.65 -1.97
CA ASP A 90 3.48 -3.04 -2.60
C ASP A 90 4.65 -2.15 -2.18
N SER A 91 4.38 -0.94 -1.67
CA SER A 91 5.39 -0.01 -1.17
C SER A 91 4.79 1.01 -0.20
N LEU A 92 5.65 1.63 0.60
CA LEU A 92 5.27 2.74 1.49
C LEU A 92 4.75 3.95 0.70
N GLU A 93 5.35 4.23 -0.45
CA GLU A 93 4.94 5.33 -1.33
C GLU A 93 3.53 5.11 -1.88
N GLN A 94 3.16 3.86 -2.18
CA GLN A 94 1.81 3.52 -2.64
C GLN A 94 0.77 3.75 -1.53
N ALA A 95 1.07 3.37 -0.30
CA ALA A 95 0.23 3.64 0.86
C ALA A 95 0.02 5.15 1.05
N GLN A 96 1.09 5.92 0.99
CA GLN A 96 1.06 7.37 1.12
C GLN A 96 0.28 8.03 -0.03
N ALA A 97 0.46 7.57 -1.26
CA ALA A 97 -0.26 8.07 -2.42
C ALA A 97 -1.78 7.85 -2.27
N PHE A 98 -2.20 6.72 -1.73
CA PHE A 98 -3.62 6.45 -1.48
C PHE A 98 -4.23 7.42 -0.47
N VAL A 99 -3.58 7.63 0.67
CA VAL A 99 -4.08 8.55 1.72
C VAL A 99 -4.15 10.00 1.20
N ASN A 100 -3.27 10.38 0.29
CA ASN A 100 -3.26 11.71 -0.34
C ASN A 100 -4.13 11.80 -1.60
N SER A 101 -4.81 10.72 -2.00
CA SER A 101 -5.59 10.67 -3.23
C SER A 101 -6.99 11.26 -3.07
N ALA A 102 -7.58 11.70 -4.18
CA ALA A 102 -8.97 12.12 -4.24
C ALA A 102 -9.94 10.95 -3.93
N ALA A 103 -9.59 9.74 -4.33
CA ALA A 103 -10.39 8.54 -4.03
C ALA A 103 -10.58 8.34 -2.52
N PHE A 104 -9.59 8.66 -1.71
CA PHE A 104 -9.68 8.63 -0.26
C PHE A 104 -10.36 9.88 0.31
N SER A 105 -9.94 11.07 -0.09
CA SER A 105 -10.47 12.33 0.45
C SER A 105 -11.95 12.56 0.13
N ASN A 106 -12.43 12.10 -1.02
CA ASN A 106 -13.82 12.21 -1.41
C ASN A 106 -14.77 11.38 -0.54
N LEU A 107 -14.25 10.41 0.22
CA LEU A 107 -15.04 9.60 1.15
C LEU A 107 -15.15 10.21 2.55
N ALA A 108 -14.51 11.35 2.81
CA ALA A 108 -14.53 12.00 4.12
C ALA A 108 -15.95 12.24 4.69
N PRO A 109 -16.96 12.69 3.91
CA PRO A 109 -18.30 12.87 4.44
C PRO A 109 -18.93 11.58 4.97
N GLN A 110 -18.76 10.46 4.25
CA GLN A 110 -19.27 9.15 4.66
C GLN A 110 -18.48 8.58 5.83
N ARG A 111 -17.15 8.70 5.80
CA ARG A 111 -16.28 8.27 6.88
C ARG A 111 -16.60 8.97 8.18
N ASP A 112 -16.71 10.29 8.18
CA ASP A 112 -16.87 11.09 9.39
C ASP A 112 -18.21 10.83 10.10
N LYS A 113 -19.22 10.37 9.37
CA LYS A 113 -20.48 9.89 9.97
C LYS A 113 -20.36 8.49 10.55
N ALA A 114 -19.57 7.64 9.93
CA ALA A 114 -19.46 6.21 10.23
C ALA A 114 -18.52 5.94 11.40
N GLU A 115 -17.36 6.57 11.38
CA GLU A 115 -16.25 6.22 12.26
C GLU A 115 -15.30 7.38 12.49
N LYS A 116 -14.54 7.29 13.57
CA LYS A 116 -13.44 8.19 13.90
C LYS A 116 -12.13 7.43 13.85
N TYR A 117 -11.18 7.94 13.09
CA TYR A 117 -9.81 7.45 13.11
C TYR A 117 -9.10 7.95 14.37
N ILE A 118 -8.68 7.02 15.21
CA ILE A 118 -7.92 7.33 16.44
C ILE A 118 -6.45 7.49 16.10
N ARG A 119 -5.89 6.52 15.34
CA ARG A 119 -4.56 6.56 14.77
C ARG A 119 -4.56 5.89 13.41
N GLN A 120 -3.77 6.44 12.51
CA GLN A 120 -3.49 5.82 11.22
C GLN A 120 -2.02 6.05 10.88
N TYR A 121 -1.34 4.99 10.55
CA TYR A 121 0.06 5.02 10.16
C TYR A 121 0.37 3.90 9.19
N ALA A 122 1.48 4.02 8.49
CA ALA A 122 2.02 2.95 7.66
C ALA A 122 3.40 2.57 8.17
N VAL A 123 3.72 1.29 8.07
CA VAL A 123 5.03 0.75 8.40
C VAL A 123 5.55 -0.04 7.22
N GLU A 124 6.80 0.18 6.86
CA GLU A 124 7.48 -0.57 5.81
C GLU A 124 8.09 -1.84 6.40
N ALA A 125 7.92 -2.96 5.71
CA ALA A 125 8.61 -4.20 6.06
C ALA A 125 10.11 -4.04 5.80
N THR A 126 10.92 -4.68 6.62
CA THR A 126 12.36 -4.76 6.38
C THR A 126 12.71 -6.08 5.70
N SER A 127 13.76 -6.08 4.88
CA SER A 127 14.35 -7.33 4.40
C SER A 127 15.07 -8.02 5.55
N ASN A 128 14.78 -9.29 5.77
CA ASN A 128 15.53 -10.15 6.70
C ASN A 128 16.86 -10.56 6.05
#